data_55df9485515da699e1bddceabe41af3c
#
_entry.id   55df9485515da699e1bddceabe41af3c
#
_cell.length_a   1.000
_cell.length_b   1.000
_cell.length_c   1.000
_cell.angle_alpha   90.00
_cell.angle_beta   90.00
_cell.angle_gamma   90.00
#
_symmetry.space_group_name_H-M   'P 1'
#
loop_
_entity.id
_entity.type
_entity.pdbx_description
1 polymer ?
#
loop_
_entity_poly.entity_id
_entity_poly.type
_entity_poly.pdbx_seq_one_letter_code
_entity_poly.pdbx_strand_id
1 'polypeptide(L)'
;MISKKCHLGIFLPYRRFIRYYANEALDSFSENCSLWRVISGLQKAGVVHKHVAARTASGRILANICSVLGSTRIISTYDATQKESKETIELIFKSGAQLLADGSLDVRQEAKRIFAILMDVENRQDFEKILKNSVSPEVIQKLRKQLESVLKSLKN
;
A
#
# COMPACT_ATOMS: atom_id res chain seq x y z
N MET A 1 -4.68 50.00 0.15
CA MET A 1 -3.92 48.77 0.49
C MET A 1 -4.85 47.83 1.20
N ILE A 2 -5.51 46.91 0.49
CA ILE A 2 -6.44 45.93 1.08
C ILE A 2 -5.63 44.64 1.34
N SER A 3 -5.59 44.29 2.63
CA SER A 3 -4.78 43.22 3.20
C SER A 3 -5.09 41.84 2.60
N LYS A 4 -4.06 41.18 2.01
CA LYS A 4 -4.09 39.79 1.47
C LYS A 4 -4.21 38.69 2.56
N LYS A 5 -4.57 39.00 3.80
CA LYS A 5 -4.56 38.04 4.91
C LYS A 5 -5.87 37.27 5.14
N CYS A 6 -6.98 37.60 4.46
CA CYS A 6 -8.28 36.96 4.75
C CYS A 6 -8.55 35.66 3.97
N HIS A 7 -7.77 35.27 2.98
CA HIS A 7 -8.07 34.07 2.17
C HIS A 7 -7.45 32.76 2.67
N LEU A 8 -6.43 32.80 3.53
CA LEU A 8 -5.80 31.55 4.00
C LEU A 8 -6.62 30.76 5.03
N GLY A 9 -7.40 31.45 5.85
CA GLY A 9 -8.18 30.80 6.94
C GLY A 9 -9.39 29.98 6.47
N ILE A 10 -9.98 30.35 5.33
CA ILE A 10 -11.18 29.69 4.78
C ILE A 10 -10.79 28.44 3.95
N PHE A 11 -9.60 28.43 3.35
CA PHE A 11 -9.12 27.30 2.52
C PHE A 11 -8.68 26.07 3.33
N LEU A 12 -8.23 26.22 4.57
CA LEU A 12 -7.75 25.11 5.41
C LEU A 12 -8.88 24.13 5.82
N PRO A 13 -10.05 24.58 6.29
CA PRO A 13 -11.19 23.69 6.57
C PRO A 13 -11.70 22.99 5.32
N TYR A 14 -11.79 23.70 4.18
CA TYR A 14 -12.25 23.15 2.91
C TYR A 14 -11.34 22.04 2.38
N ARG A 15 -10.01 22.19 2.46
CA ARG A 15 -9.05 21.13 2.09
C ARG A 15 -9.15 19.90 2.98
N ARG A 16 -9.39 20.07 4.29
CA ARG A 16 -9.60 18.95 5.21
C ARG A 16 -10.90 18.21 4.90
N PHE A 17 -11.96 18.95 4.64
CA PHE A 17 -13.26 18.43 4.24
C PHE A 17 -13.18 17.59 2.96
N ILE A 18 -12.60 18.11 1.88
CA ILE A 18 -12.43 17.36 0.64
C ILE A 18 -11.59 16.10 0.86
N ARG A 19 -10.51 16.19 1.63
CA ARG A 19 -9.66 15.03 1.93
C ARG A 19 -10.42 13.96 2.71
N TYR A 20 -11.25 14.37 3.66
CA TYR A 20 -12.07 13.45 4.43
C TYR A 20 -13.03 12.67 3.52
N TYR A 21 -13.85 13.37 2.74
CA TYR A 21 -14.80 12.71 1.83
C TYR A 21 -14.13 11.93 0.70
N ALA A 22 -12.99 12.35 0.23
CA ALA A 22 -12.21 11.56 -0.73
C ALA A 22 -11.72 10.23 -0.13
N ASN A 23 -11.30 10.22 1.14
CA ASN A 23 -10.95 9.00 1.84
C ASN A 23 -12.15 8.09 2.07
N GLU A 24 -13.28 8.63 2.51
CA GLU A 24 -14.54 7.88 2.66
C GLU A 24 -14.99 7.23 1.34
N ALA A 25 -14.91 7.98 0.24
CA ALA A 25 -15.23 7.45 -1.07
C ALA A 25 -14.28 6.32 -1.52
N LEU A 26 -12.99 6.46 -1.23
CA LEU A 26 -11.99 5.43 -1.53
C LEU A 26 -12.20 4.18 -0.66
N ASP A 27 -12.55 4.34 0.62
CA ASP A 27 -12.85 3.22 1.50
C ASP A 27 -14.10 2.47 1.02
N SER A 28 -15.19 3.20 0.71
CA SER A 28 -16.40 2.61 0.13
C SER A 28 -16.14 1.92 -1.21
N PHE A 29 -15.29 2.48 -2.08
CA PHE A 29 -14.88 1.85 -3.33
C PHE A 29 -14.14 0.54 -3.06
N SER A 30 -13.22 0.50 -2.10
CA SER A 30 -12.44 -0.69 -1.76
C SER A 30 -13.30 -1.83 -1.20
N GLU A 31 -14.39 -1.51 -0.52
CA GLU A 31 -15.32 -2.47 0.06
C GLU A 31 -16.31 -3.06 -0.97
N ASN A 32 -16.67 -2.27 -1.99
CA ASN A 32 -17.76 -2.62 -2.93
C ASN A 32 -17.28 -3.08 -4.31
N CYS A 33 -15.98 -3.02 -4.60
CA CYS A 33 -15.40 -3.45 -5.86
C CYS A 33 -14.63 -4.78 -5.73
N SER A 34 -14.48 -5.50 -6.85
CA SER A 34 -13.65 -6.71 -6.85
C SER A 34 -12.19 -6.35 -6.51
N LEU A 35 -11.54 -7.23 -5.75
CA LEU A 35 -10.16 -7.04 -5.27
C LEU A 35 -9.20 -6.68 -6.41
N TRP A 36 -9.29 -7.39 -7.55
CA TRP A 36 -8.48 -7.10 -8.74
C TRP A 36 -8.63 -5.65 -9.22
N ARG A 37 -9.86 -5.16 -9.31
CA ARG A 37 -10.14 -3.78 -9.78
C ARG A 37 -9.57 -2.76 -8.83
N VAL A 38 -9.72 -2.97 -7.53
CA VAL A 38 -9.17 -2.07 -6.50
C VAL A 38 -7.66 -2.04 -6.57
N ILE A 39 -6.98 -3.18 -6.51
CA ILE A 39 -5.52 -3.27 -6.52
C ILE A 39 -4.94 -2.72 -7.84
N SER A 40 -5.53 -3.08 -8.98
CA SER A 40 -5.11 -2.56 -10.29
C SER A 40 -5.28 -1.04 -10.39
N GLY A 41 -6.38 -0.50 -9.88
CA GLY A 41 -6.62 0.95 -9.81
C GLY A 41 -5.63 1.68 -8.92
N LEU A 42 -5.37 1.15 -7.72
CA LEU A 42 -4.38 1.70 -6.80
C LEU A 42 -2.97 1.70 -7.40
N GLN A 43 -2.57 0.61 -8.07
CA GLN A 43 -1.27 0.51 -8.73
C GLN A 43 -1.13 1.53 -9.85
N LYS A 44 -2.14 1.68 -10.71
CA LYS A 44 -2.07 2.54 -11.91
C LYS A 44 -2.16 4.03 -11.60
N ALA A 45 -2.96 4.42 -10.62
CA ALA A 45 -3.26 5.83 -10.36
C ALA A 45 -2.79 6.32 -8.98
N GLY A 46 -2.85 5.47 -7.97
CA GLY A 46 -2.59 5.85 -6.59
C GLY A 46 -1.11 5.79 -6.21
N VAL A 47 -0.50 4.61 -6.37
CA VAL A 47 0.90 4.34 -5.97
C VAL A 47 1.91 5.22 -6.71
N VAL A 48 1.65 5.50 -7.99
CA VAL A 48 2.51 6.32 -8.85
C VAL A 48 2.13 7.80 -8.89
N HIS A 49 1.15 8.22 -8.09
CA HIS A 49 0.62 9.58 -8.13
C HIS A 49 1.67 10.61 -7.67
N LYS A 50 1.69 11.79 -8.32
CA LYS A 50 2.65 12.87 -8.00
C LYS A 50 2.51 13.43 -6.58
N HIS A 51 1.30 13.44 -6.02
CA HIS A 51 1.03 13.97 -4.68
C HIS A 51 1.23 12.89 -3.60
N VAL A 52 2.04 13.20 -2.59
CA VAL A 52 2.32 12.34 -1.43
C VAL A 52 1.03 11.87 -0.76
N ALA A 53 0.05 12.78 -0.55
CA ALA A 53 -1.21 12.42 0.10
C ALA A 53 -1.99 11.30 -0.64
N ALA A 54 -1.96 11.29 -1.97
CA ALA A 54 -2.59 10.23 -2.76
C ALA A 54 -1.85 8.90 -2.61
N ARG A 55 -0.50 8.92 -2.62
CA ARG A 55 0.30 7.72 -2.40
C ARG A 55 0.13 7.16 -0.98
N THR A 56 0.07 8.05 0.04
CA THR A 56 -0.21 7.64 1.42
C THR A 56 -1.60 7.01 1.55
N ALA A 57 -2.64 7.62 0.97
CA ALA A 57 -3.99 7.07 0.97
C ALA A 57 -4.04 5.69 0.29
N SER A 58 -3.34 5.52 -0.83
CA SER A 58 -3.24 4.24 -1.54
C SER A 58 -2.54 3.17 -0.71
N GLY A 59 -1.46 3.54 -0.02
CA GLY A 59 -0.76 2.66 0.92
C GLY A 59 -1.65 2.24 2.09
N ARG A 60 -2.42 3.17 2.66
CA ARG A 60 -3.38 2.91 3.74
C ARG A 60 -4.45 1.90 3.30
N ILE A 61 -5.05 2.10 2.14
CA ILE A 61 -6.09 1.19 1.60
C ILE A 61 -5.49 -0.19 1.36
N LEU A 62 -4.30 -0.26 0.75
CA LEU A 62 -3.62 -1.52 0.50
C LEU A 62 -3.27 -2.25 1.80
N ALA A 63 -2.82 -1.54 2.83
CA ALA A 63 -2.57 -2.11 4.16
C ALA A 63 -3.85 -2.64 4.81
N ASN A 64 -4.97 -1.91 4.69
CA ASN A 64 -6.26 -2.36 5.21
C ASN A 64 -6.74 -3.62 4.49
N ILE A 65 -6.63 -3.69 3.16
CA ILE A 65 -6.95 -4.89 2.38
C ILE A 65 -6.10 -6.09 2.84
N CYS A 66 -4.78 -5.90 2.98
CA CYS A 66 -3.89 -6.96 3.48
C CYS A 66 -4.28 -7.41 4.89
N SER A 67 -4.68 -6.47 5.77
CA SER A 67 -5.12 -6.79 7.13
C SER A 67 -6.41 -7.63 7.16
N VAL A 68 -7.37 -7.30 6.29
CA VAL A 68 -8.64 -8.05 6.18
C VAL A 68 -8.43 -9.44 5.58
N LEU A 69 -7.56 -9.55 4.57
CA LEU A 69 -7.27 -10.85 3.94
C LEU A 69 -6.43 -11.76 4.85
N GLY A 70 -5.48 -11.19 5.56
CA GLY A 70 -4.47 -11.91 6.32
C GLY A 70 -3.39 -12.55 5.44
N SER A 71 -2.22 -12.76 6.02
CA SER A 71 -1.04 -13.32 5.33
C SER A 71 -1.29 -14.71 4.75
N THR A 72 -1.87 -15.61 5.54
CA THR A 72 -2.14 -17.00 5.15
C THR A 72 -3.02 -17.07 3.91
N ARG A 73 -4.10 -16.27 3.85
CA ARG A 73 -5.00 -16.24 2.70
C ARG A 73 -4.33 -15.64 1.47
N ILE A 74 -3.53 -14.59 1.64
CA ILE A 74 -2.79 -13.98 0.53
C ILE A 74 -1.83 -15.00 -0.10
N ILE A 75 -1.07 -15.73 0.72
CA ILE A 75 -0.10 -16.71 0.24
C ILE A 75 -0.78 -17.92 -0.40
N SER A 76 -1.81 -18.49 0.23
CA SER A 76 -2.55 -19.61 -0.34
C SER A 76 -3.25 -19.25 -1.67
N THR A 77 -3.70 -18.00 -1.80
CA THR A 77 -4.30 -17.49 -3.05
C THR A 77 -3.27 -17.39 -4.18
N TYR A 78 -2.01 -17.12 -3.88
CA TYR A 78 -0.94 -17.09 -4.88
C TYR A 78 -0.69 -18.43 -5.56
N ASP A 79 -0.78 -19.51 -4.81
CA ASP A 79 -0.60 -20.89 -5.33
C ASP A 79 -1.88 -21.44 -6.01
N ALA A 80 -3.00 -20.68 -5.95
CA ALA A 80 -4.22 -21.05 -6.65
C ALA A 80 -4.03 -21.03 -8.17
N THR A 81 -4.76 -21.90 -8.87
CA THR A 81 -4.65 -22.08 -10.33
C THR A 81 -5.18 -20.90 -11.14
N GLN A 82 -5.89 -19.96 -10.52
CA GLN A 82 -6.50 -18.82 -11.20
C GLN A 82 -5.45 -17.70 -11.44
N LYS A 83 -5.22 -17.41 -12.73
CA LYS A 83 -4.26 -16.39 -13.17
C LYS A 83 -4.53 -15.00 -12.57
N GLU A 84 -5.80 -14.56 -12.55
CA GLU A 84 -6.18 -13.25 -11.99
C GLU A 84 -5.84 -13.12 -10.50
N SER A 85 -6.04 -14.18 -9.73
CA SER A 85 -5.70 -14.22 -8.32
C SER A 85 -4.20 -14.05 -8.08
N LYS A 86 -3.40 -14.77 -8.86
CA LYS A 86 -1.94 -14.68 -8.80
C LYS A 86 -1.45 -13.27 -9.17
N GLU A 87 -1.94 -12.72 -10.28
CA GLU A 87 -1.59 -11.35 -10.71
C GLU A 87 -1.97 -10.31 -9.67
N THR A 88 -3.12 -10.48 -8.99
CA THR A 88 -3.55 -9.59 -7.90
C THR A 88 -2.54 -9.59 -6.74
N ILE A 89 -2.08 -10.77 -6.32
CA ILE A 89 -1.08 -10.88 -5.25
C ILE A 89 0.26 -10.29 -5.67
N GLU A 90 0.71 -10.57 -6.89
CA GLU A 90 1.93 -9.96 -7.43
C GLU A 90 1.85 -8.42 -7.43
N LEU A 91 0.69 -7.85 -7.78
CA LEU A 91 0.47 -6.40 -7.72
C LEU A 91 0.52 -5.85 -6.29
N ILE A 92 0.02 -6.58 -5.29
CA ILE A 92 0.14 -6.18 -3.88
C ILE A 92 1.63 -6.06 -3.49
N PHE A 93 2.43 -7.08 -3.76
CA PHE A 93 3.86 -7.07 -3.46
C PHE A 93 4.60 -5.97 -4.21
N LYS A 94 4.32 -5.80 -5.50
CA LYS A 94 4.91 -4.76 -6.34
C LYS A 94 4.56 -3.35 -5.82
N SER A 95 3.30 -3.11 -5.50
CA SER A 95 2.83 -1.83 -4.96
C SER A 95 3.46 -1.54 -3.60
N GLY A 96 3.49 -2.52 -2.71
CA GLY A 96 4.14 -2.41 -1.41
C GLY A 96 5.63 -2.05 -1.53
N ALA A 97 6.35 -2.71 -2.44
CA ALA A 97 7.77 -2.43 -2.70
C ALA A 97 8.00 -1.00 -3.24
N GLN A 98 7.15 -0.53 -4.15
CA GLN A 98 7.22 0.85 -4.67
C GLN A 98 6.97 1.88 -3.56
N LEU A 99 5.96 1.68 -2.72
CA LEU A 99 5.66 2.55 -1.59
C LEU A 99 6.76 2.52 -0.53
N LEU A 100 7.41 1.36 -0.31
CA LEU A 100 8.52 1.24 0.63
C LEU A 100 9.78 1.99 0.16
N ALA A 101 9.95 2.13 -1.16
CA ALA A 101 11.02 2.90 -1.79
C ALA A 101 10.73 4.40 -1.88
N ASP A 102 9.56 4.87 -1.43
CA ASP A 102 9.13 6.27 -1.57
C ASP A 102 10.02 7.23 -0.75
N GLY A 103 10.17 8.46 -1.26
CA GLY A 103 10.90 9.53 -0.56
C GLY A 103 10.20 10.02 0.71
N SER A 104 8.86 9.90 0.81
CA SER A 104 8.07 10.35 1.95
C SER A 104 8.06 9.31 3.09
N LEU A 105 8.24 9.78 4.31
CA LEU A 105 8.16 8.94 5.50
C LEU A 105 6.76 8.35 5.69
N ASP A 106 5.72 9.16 5.49
CA ASP A 106 4.33 8.75 5.68
C ASP A 106 3.96 7.58 4.73
N VAL A 107 4.39 7.67 3.47
CA VAL A 107 4.18 6.61 2.48
C VAL A 107 4.93 5.34 2.89
N ARG A 108 6.19 5.47 3.32
CA ARG A 108 6.97 4.31 3.79
C ARG A 108 6.40 3.66 5.05
N GLN A 109 5.75 4.43 5.94
CA GLN A 109 5.07 3.87 7.11
C GLN A 109 3.92 2.95 6.72
N GLU A 110 3.08 3.38 5.77
CA GLU A 110 2.01 2.51 5.25
C GLU A 110 2.57 1.26 4.57
N ALA A 111 3.65 1.41 3.80
CA ALA A 111 4.32 0.25 3.19
C ALA A 111 4.89 -0.73 4.23
N LYS A 112 5.44 -0.24 5.33
CA LYS A 112 5.90 -1.10 6.44
C LYS A 112 4.75 -1.87 7.08
N ARG A 113 3.55 -1.26 7.22
CA ARG A 113 2.34 -1.97 7.68
C ARG A 113 1.96 -3.11 6.73
N ILE A 114 2.00 -2.87 5.41
CA ILE A 114 1.74 -3.90 4.40
C ILE A 114 2.71 -5.08 4.59
N PHE A 115 4.02 -4.80 4.64
CA PHE A 115 5.02 -5.84 4.77
C PHE A 115 5.00 -6.53 6.14
N ALA A 116 4.63 -5.83 7.22
CA ALA A 116 4.44 -6.45 8.53
C ALA A 116 3.36 -7.54 8.46
N ILE A 117 2.23 -7.27 7.78
CA ILE A 117 1.17 -8.25 7.58
C ILE A 117 1.65 -9.39 6.68
N LEU A 118 2.27 -9.08 5.54
CA LEU A 118 2.71 -10.09 4.57
C LEU A 118 3.83 -11.01 5.11
N MET A 119 4.63 -10.52 6.05
CA MET A 119 5.72 -11.29 6.68
C MET A 119 5.27 -12.08 7.90
N ASP A 120 4.06 -11.84 8.40
CA ASP A 120 3.46 -12.60 9.49
C ASP A 120 2.90 -13.94 8.97
N VAL A 121 3.81 -14.80 8.54
CA VAL A 121 3.52 -16.12 7.98
C VAL A 121 4.37 -17.18 8.67
N GLU A 122 3.79 -18.37 8.84
CA GLU A 122 4.49 -19.53 9.40
C GLU A 122 5.65 -19.97 8.50
N ASN A 123 5.43 -19.98 7.18
CA ASN A 123 6.44 -20.35 6.20
C ASN A 123 6.99 -19.12 5.45
N ARG A 124 8.12 -18.62 5.92
CA ARG A 124 8.80 -17.47 5.32
C ARG A 124 9.28 -17.72 3.87
N GLN A 125 9.49 -18.96 3.48
CA GLN A 125 9.95 -19.28 2.13
C GLN A 125 8.92 -18.91 1.08
N ASP A 126 7.62 -19.06 1.39
CA ASP A 126 6.53 -18.68 0.49
C ASP A 126 6.49 -17.17 0.26
N PHE A 127 6.64 -16.37 1.33
CA PHE A 127 6.77 -14.91 1.21
C PHE A 127 7.95 -14.54 0.30
N GLU A 128 9.13 -15.13 0.51
CA GLU A 128 10.32 -14.84 -0.29
C GLU A 128 10.15 -15.25 -1.75
N LYS A 129 9.49 -16.37 -2.02
CA LYS A 129 9.15 -16.85 -3.37
C LYS A 129 8.29 -15.82 -4.11
N ILE A 130 7.20 -15.36 -3.47
CA ILE A 130 6.29 -14.38 -4.07
C ILE A 130 7.02 -13.05 -4.28
N LEU A 131 7.78 -12.58 -3.29
CA LEU A 131 8.55 -11.33 -3.40
C LEU A 131 9.51 -11.35 -4.58
N LYS A 132 10.27 -12.45 -4.76
CA LYS A 132 11.22 -12.61 -5.88
C LYS A 132 10.53 -12.67 -7.24
N ASN A 133 9.31 -13.21 -7.30
CA ASN A 133 8.54 -13.27 -8.55
C ASN A 133 7.87 -11.94 -8.91
N SER A 134 7.54 -11.14 -7.90
CA SER A 134 6.76 -9.89 -8.07
C SER A 134 7.63 -8.64 -8.23
N VAL A 135 8.85 -8.67 -7.67
CA VAL A 135 9.74 -7.50 -7.56
C VAL A 135 11.12 -7.82 -8.09
N SER A 136 11.72 -6.90 -8.87
CA SER A 136 13.05 -7.14 -9.43
C SER A 136 14.12 -7.27 -8.34
N PRO A 137 15.17 -8.10 -8.55
CA PRO A 137 16.24 -8.33 -7.58
C PRO A 137 16.94 -7.05 -7.12
N GLU A 138 17.09 -6.08 -8.02
CA GLU A 138 17.72 -4.79 -7.76
C GLU A 138 16.91 -3.96 -6.73
N VAL A 139 15.58 -3.97 -6.87
CA VAL A 139 14.69 -3.29 -5.93
C VAL A 139 14.70 -4.01 -4.58
N ILE A 140 14.65 -5.34 -4.56
CA ILE A 140 14.72 -6.13 -3.33
C ILE A 140 16.02 -5.80 -2.57
N GLN A 141 17.17 -5.72 -3.26
CA GLN A 141 18.44 -5.37 -2.64
C GLN A 141 18.41 -3.98 -2.00
N LYS A 142 17.85 -2.98 -2.69
CA LYS A 142 17.70 -1.62 -2.15
C LYS A 142 16.79 -1.57 -0.91
N LEU A 143 15.76 -2.39 -0.88
CA LEU A 143 14.78 -2.43 0.23
C LEU A 143 15.20 -3.32 1.40
N ARG A 144 16.28 -4.09 1.27
CA ARG A 144 16.70 -5.12 2.24
C ARG A 144 16.74 -4.59 3.68
N LYS A 145 17.40 -3.46 3.91
CA LYS A 145 17.50 -2.85 5.26
C LYS A 145 16.13 -2.49 5.85
N GLN A 146 15.22 -2.02 5.01
CA GLN A 146 13.87 -1.64 5.45
C GLN A 146 13.04 -2.88 5.77
N LEU A 147 13.13 -3.95 4.96
CA LEU A 147 12.48 -5.23 5.21
C LEU A 147 13.03 -5.89 6.49
N GLU A 148 14.34 -5.85 6.73
CA GLU A 148 14.95 -6.31 7.98
C GLU A 148 14.46 -5.52 9.21
N SER A 149 14.24 -4.20 9.06
CA SER A 149 13.66 -3.36 10.11
C SER A 149 12.23 -3.77 10.46
N VAL A 150 11.40 -4.10 9.45
CA VAL A 150 10.03 -4.61 9.67
C VAL A 150 10.07 -5.94 10.42
N LEU A 151 10.96 -6.87 10.03
CA LEU A 151 11.11 -8.16 10.69
C LEU A 151 11.52 -8.05 12.16
N LYS A 152 12.40 -7.10 12.49
CA LYS A 152 12.79 -6.85 13.89
C LYS A 152 11.60 -6.38 14.73
N SER A 153 10.71 -5.55 14.15
CA SER A 153 9.53 -5.06 14.85
C SER A 153 8.47 -6.12 15.08
N LEU A 154 8.46 -7.23 14.31
CA LEU A 154 7.52 -8.35 14.50
C LEU A 154 7.98 -9.34 15.59
N LYS A 155 9.26 -9.30 15.98
CA LYS A 155 9.83 -10.22 16.98
C LYS A 155 9.83 -9.67 18.41
N ASN A 156 9.53 -8.39 18.57
CA ASN A 156 9.41 -7.70 19.84
C ASN A 156 7.94 -7.57 20.27
#